data_9b684817b5c851b5aa138cc0d95c2d20
#
_entry.id   9b684817b5c851b5aa138cc0d95c2d20
#
_cell.length_a   1.000
_cell.length_b   1.000
_cell.length_c   1.000
_cell.angle_alpha   90.00
_cell.angle_beta   90.00
_cell.angle_gamma   90.00
#
_symmetry.space_group_name_H-M   'P 1'
#
loop_
_entity.id
_entity.type
_entity.pdbx_description
1 polymer ?
#
loop_
_entity_poly.entity_id
_entity_poly.type
_entity_poly.pdbx_seq_one_letter_code
_entity_poly.pdbx_strand_id
1 'polypeptide(L)'
;KDGASRFCMGAAWREVRDGREFDVVLEMVAKVASLGLEVCCTLGMLSDDQARRLAGAGLTAYNHNLDTSAEFYSQIITTRRYDDRLRTIEAVRKAGITVCCGGIIGMGESDEDRIGLLHQLATLDPHPESVPINMLVRVTGTPLGEMAPADPLTLVRTIATARLLMPASMVRLSAGRRSLTREAAAMCFLAGANSIFVGEKLLTTPNPERDEDDRLFRDLGLRAIPNGQTPS
;
A
#
# COMPACT_ATOMS: atom_id res chain seq x y z
N LYS A 1 -4.38 19.51 8.22
CA LYS A 1 -4.11 20.77 7.48
C LYS A 1 -3.85 20.52 5.99
N ASP A 2 -3.36 19.33 5.62
CA ASP A 2 -2.90 19.03 4.26
C ASP A 2 -3.93 18.29 3.40
N GLY A 3 -5.18 18.23 3.82
CA GLY A 3 -6.26 17.57 3.07
C GLY A 3 -6.18 16.06 3.02
N ALA A 4 -5.34 15.42 3.86
CA ALA A 4 -5.30 13.98 3.98
C ALA A 4 -6.61 13.45 4.59
N SER A 5 -7.21 12.42 3.95
CA SER A 5 -8.42 11.75 4.44
C SER A 5 -8.10 10.61 5.39
N ARG A 6 -6.90 10.04 5.29
CA ARG A 6 -6.45 8.84 6.01
C ARG A 6 -5.11 9.08 6.69
N PHE A 7 -5.00 8.64 7.94
CA PHE A 7 -3.74 8.62 8.68
C PHE A 7 -3.21 7.18 8.76
N CYS A 8 -1.96 6.99 8.31
CA CYS A 8 -1.32 5.68 8.31
C CYS A 8 -0.28 5.59 9.42
N MET A 9 -0.36 4.53 10.22
CA MET A 9 0.58 4.20 11.29
C MET A 9 1.25 2.86 11.00
N GLY A 10 2.50 2.69 11.39
CA GLY A 10 3.21 1.43 11.18
C GLY A 10 4.18 1.09 12.29
N ALA A 11 4.34 -0.20 12.53
CA ALA A 11 5.41 -0.76 13.33
C ALA A 11 6.07 -1.89 12.54
N ALA A 12 7.41 -1.97 12.59
CA ALA A 12 8.19 -3.00 11.88
C ALA A 12 8.13 -4.36 12.60
N TRP A 13 6.93 -4.79 12.99
CA TRP A 13 6.72 -6.09 13.61
C TRP A 13 6.56 -7.19 12.57
N ARG A 14 7.05 -8.38 12.89
CA ARG A 14 6.74 -9.58 12.13
C ARG A 14 5.26 -9.95 12.29
N GLU A 15 4.79 -9.89 13.53
CA GLU A 15 3.44 -10.22 13.95
C GLU A 15 3.09 -9.38 15.19
N VAL A 16 1.82 -9.11 15.38
CA VAL A 16 1.33 -8.47 16.61
C VAL A 16 1.41 -9.47 17.75
N ARG A 17 1.92 -9.02 18.90
CA ARG A 17 1.88 -9.77 20.16
C ARG A 17 0.98 -9.06 21.14
N ASP A 18 0.13 -9.83 21.83
CA ASP A 18 -0.72 -9.28 22.88
C ASP A 18 0.14 -8.76 24.03
N GLY A 19 -0.26 -7.63 24.59
CA GLY A 19 0.44 -6.97 25.68
C GLY A 19 0.43 -5.45 25.55
N ARG A 20 1.18 -4.79 26.42
CA ARG A 20 1.20 -3.33 26.56
C ARG A 20 1.46 -2.57 25.26
N GLU A 21 2.36 -3.08 24.40
CA GLU A 21 2.66 -2.39 23.13
C GLU A 21 1.45 -2.38 22.20
N PHE A 22 0.74 -3.50 22.13
CA PHE A 22 -0.49 -3.57 21.32
C PHE A 22 -1.62 -2.74 21.93
N ASP A 23 -1.74 -2.70 23.27
CA ASP A 23 -2.73 -1.86 23.93
C ASP A 23 -2.48 -0.37 23.64
N VAL A 24 -1.22 0.07 23.64
CA VAL A 24 -0.84 1.43 23.22
C VAL A 24 -1.25 1.71 21.76
N VAL A 25 -1.07 0.74 20.85
CA VAL A 25 -1.51 0.90 19.46
C VAL A 25 -3.03 1.05 19.38
N LEU A 26 -3.81 0.26 20.13
CA LEU A 26 -5.27 0.39 20.18
C LEU A 26 -5.70 1.79 20.67
N GLU A 27 -5.04 2.31 21.72
CA GLU A 27 -5.29 3.69 22.19
C GLU A 27 -4.95 4.74 21.13
N MET A 28 -3.84 4.56 20.41
CA MET A 28 -3.46 5.46 19.32
C MET A 28 -4.49 5.45 18.19
N VAL A 29 -4.96 4.26 17.79
CA VAL A 29 -6.02 4.10 16.77
C VAL A 29 -7.27 4.86 17.21
N ALA A 30 -7.75 4.65 18.44
CA ALA A 30 -8.93 5.34 18.96
C ALA A 30 -8.77 6.86 18.98
N LYS A 31 -7.62 7.36 19.41
CA LYS A 31 -7.31 8.80 19.42
C LYS A 31 -7.31 9.41 18.00
N VAL A 32 -6.72 8.73 17.03
CA VAL A 32 -6.71 9.23 15.64
C VAL A 32 -8.11 9.17 15.03
N ALA A 33 -8.85 8.09 15.25
CA ALA A 33 -10.24 7.96 14.80
C ALA A 33 -11.13 9.09 15.37
N SER A 34 -10.93 9.49 16.62
CA SER A 34 -11.69 10.60 17.25
C SER A 34 -11.42 11.97 16.58
N LEU A 35 -10.37 12.11 15.77
CA LEU A 35 -10.10 13.31 14.97
C LEU A 35 -10.90 13.35 13.65
N GLY A 36 -11.73 12.33 13.38
CA GLY A 36 -12.52 12.24 12.14
C GLY A 36 -11.71 11.79 10.92
N LEU A 37 -10.54 11.16 11.12
CA LEU A 37 -9.72 10.60 10.07
C LEU A 37 -9.96 9.10 9.93
N GLU A 38 -9.88 8.59 8.71
CA GLU A 38 -9.68 7.16 8.50
C GLU A 38 -8.33 6.74 9.08
N VAL A 39 -8.28 5.61 9.76
CA VAL A 39 -7.05 5.09 10.37
C VAL A 39 -6.60 3.83 9.64
N CYS A 40 -5.36 3.83 9.17
CA CYS A 40 -4.72 2.67 8.55
C CYS A 40 -3.53 2.23 9.40
N CYS A 41 -3.41 0.91 9.62
CA CYS A 41 -2.25 0.35 10.31
C CYS A 41 -1.49 -0.65 9.46
N THR A 42 -0.17 -0.72 9.69
CA THR A 42 0.76 -1.74 9.16
C THR A 42 1.53 -2.32 10.35
N LEU A 43 1.10 -3.46 10.89
CA LEU A 43 1.63 -4.02 12.15
C LEU A 43 2.17 -5.46 11.98
N GLY A 44 2.29 -5.94 10.73
CA GLY A 44 2.64 -7.34 10.47
C GLY A 44 1.42 -8.27 10.48
N MET A 45 1.63 -9.53 10.86
CA MET A 45 0.57 -10.54 10.89
C MET A 45 -0.38 -10.32 12.07
N LEU A 46 -1.67 -10.62 11.86
CA LEU A 46 -2.74 -10.52 12.86
C LEU A 46 -3.45 -11.86 13.04
N SER A 47 -3.88 -12.13 14.26
CA SER A 47 -4.93 -13.10 14.53
C SER A 47 -6.33 -12.49 14.33
N ASP A 48 -7.35 -13.33 14.23
CA ASP A 48 -8.76 -12.91 14.15
C ASP A 48 -9.17 -12.04 15.36
N ASP A 49 -8.65 -12.35 16.54
CA ASP A 49 -8.94 -11.58 17.77
C ASP A 49 -8.30 -10.19 17.73
N GLN A 50 -7.04 -10.11 17.34
CA GLN A 50 -6.33 -8.84 17.21
C GLN A 50 -6.97 -7.94 16.14
N ALA A 51 -7.42 -8.52 15.02
CA ALA A 51 -8.15 -7.78 14.00
C ALA A 51 -9.47 -7.20 14.54
N ARG A 52 -10.26 -8.01 15.32
CA ARG A 52 -11.49 -7.53 15.97
C ARG A 52 -11.21 -6.41 16.97
N ARG A 53 -10.14 -6.52 17.77
CA ARG A 53 -9.75 -5.47 18.73
C ARG A 53 -9.38 -4.16 18.03
N LEU A 54 -8.67 -4.24 16.93
CA LEU A 54 -8.34 -3.07 16.10
C LEU A 54 -9.61 -2.43 15.50
N ALA A 55 -10.53 -3.24 14.97
CA ALA A 55 -11.81 -2.76 14.46
C ALA A 55 -12.61 -2.06 15.58
N GLY A 56 -12.68 -2.65 16.77
CA GLY A 56 -13.33 -2.08 17.95
C GLY A 56 -12.70 -0.76 18.42
N ALA A 57 -11.41 -0.57 18.19
CA ALA A 57 -10.70 0.69 18.45
C ALA A 57 -10.94 1.77 17.37
N GLY A 58 -11.62 1.44 16.25
CA GLY A 58 -11.93 2.37 15.16
C GLY A 58 -10.96 2.31 13.97
N LEU A 59 -10.21 1.21 13.83
CA LEU A 59 -9.39 1.00 12.63
C LEU A 59 -10.27 0.80 11.41
N THR A 60 -10.03 1.59 10.35
CA THR A 60 -10.81 1.53 9.10
C THR A 60 -10.11 0.76 8.00
N ALA A 61 -8.77 0.72 8.00
CA ALA A 61 -7.99 0.04 6.98
C ALA A 61 -6.76 -0.65 7.58
N TYR A 62 -6.34 -1.76 6.97
CA TYR A 62 -5.12 -2.46 7.33
C TYR A 62 -4.25 -2.69 6.10
N ASN A 63 -3.00 -2.25 6.16
CA ASN A 63 -2.03 -2.49 5.10
C ASN A 63 -1.28 -3.80 5.36
N HIS A 64 -1.43 -4.73 4.43
CA HIS A 64 -0.71 -6.00 4.44
C HIS A 64 -0.43 -6.48 3.02
N ASN A 65 0.70 -6.05 2.47
CA ASN A 65 1.06 -6.34 1.08
C ASN A 65 1.39 -7.83 0.88
N LEU A 66 1.10 -8.35 -0.30
CA LEU A 66 1.62 -9.64 -0.77
C LEU A 66 3.08 -9.53 -1.23
N ASP A 67 3.50 -8.34 -1.56
CA ASP A 67 4.81 -7.92 -2.04
C ASP A 67 5.13 -8.41 -3.47
N THR A 68 4.92 -9.70 -3.78
CA THR A 68 5.14 -10.31 -5.10
C THR A 68 4.22 -11.52 -5.34
N SER A 69 4.47 -12.33 -6.37
CA SER A 69 3.76 -13.60 -6.61
C SER A 69 4.07 -14.65 -5.53
N ALA A 70 3.23 -15.67 -5.41
CA ALA A 70 3.46 -16.80 -4.52
C ALA A 70 4.74 -17.57 -4.90
N GLU A 71 5.01 -17.69 -6.20
CA GLU A 71 6.14 -18.41 -6.79
C GLU A 71 7.47 -17.72 -6.46
N PHE A 72 7.52 -16.39 -6.57
CA PHE A 72 8.73 -15.62 -6.31
C PHE A 72 8.93 -15.27 -4.83
N TYR A 73 7.88 -15.35 -4.01
CA TYR A 73 7.88 -14.88 -2.63
C TYR A 73 9.02 -15.46 -1.78
N SER A 74 9.27 -16.76 -1.87
CA SER A 74 10.30 -17.42 -1.07
C SER A 74 11.73 -17.03 -1.44
N GLN A 75 11.95 -16.45 -2.61
CA GLN A 75 13.26 -15.93 -3.03
C GLN A 75 13.60 -14.59 -2.36
N ILE A 76 12.57 -13.85 -1.94
CA ILE A 76 12.72 -12.52 -1.32
C ILE A 76 12.51 -12.57 0.19
N ILE A 77 11.53 -13.35 0.66
CA ILE A 77 11.11 -13.38 2.06
C ILE A 77 11.23 -14.79 2.61
N THR A 78 12.20 -15.00 3.49
CA THR A 78 12.49 -16.30 4.13
C THR A 78 11.91 -16.44 5.54
N THR A 79 11.42 -15.35 6.12
CA THR A 79 10.97 -15.29 7.52
C THR A 79 9.48 -15.57 7.72
N ARG A 80 8.70 -15.65 6.63
CA ARG A 80 7.23 -15.86 6.62
C ARG A 80 6.86 -16.64 5.37
N ARG A 81 5.69 -17.28 5.41
CA ARG A 81 5.10 -17.94 4.24
C ARG A 81 4.13 -16.99 3.55
N TYR A 82 3.92 -17.19 2.27
CA TYR A 82 2.91 -16.43 1.49
C TYR A 82 1.50 -16.60 2.07
N ASP A 83 1.15 -17.83 2.47
CA ASP A 83 -0.13 -18.14 3.11
C ASP A 83 -0.35 -17.37 4.43
N ASP A 84 0.71 -16.99 5.14
CA ASP A 84 0.59 -16.19 6.37
C ASP A 84 0.05 -14.79 6.04
N ARG A 85 0.42 -14.26 4.86
CA ARG A 85 -0.11 -13.00 4.34
C ARG A 85 -1.61 -13.11 4.04
N LEU A 86 -2.00 -14.16 3.32
CA LEU A 86 -3.39 -14.38 2.95
C LEU A 86 -4.28 -14.58 4.20
N ARG A 87 -3.82 -15.35 5.18
CA ARG A 87 -4.54 -15.51 6.46
C ARG A 87 -4.75 -14.19 7.21
N THR A 88 -3.74 -13.31 7.19
CA THR A 88 -3.87 -11.98 7.80
C THR A 88 -4.91 -11.13 7.07
N ILE A 89 -4.92 -11.14 5.74
CA ILE A 89 -5.93 -10.44 4.93
C ILE A 89 -7.34 -10.97 5.25
N GLU A 90 -7.49 -12.28 5.38
CA GLU A 90 -8.75 -12.91 5.76
C GLU A 90 -9.22 -12.47 7.15
N ALA A 91 -8.32 -12.47 8.15
CA ALA A 91 -8.63 -12.00 9.51
C ALA A 91 -9.09 -10.52 9.52
N VAL A 92 -8.42 -9.67 8.75
CA VAL A 92 -8.77 -8.25 8.55
C VAL A 92 -10.18 -8.13 7.95
N ARG A 93 -10.48 -8.90 6.89
CA ARG A 93 -11.81 -8.92 6.25
C ARG A 93 -12.90 -9.38 7.20
N LYS A 94 -12.70 -10.46 7.94
CA LYS A 94 -13.65 -10.97 8.95
C LYS A 94 -13.97 -9.94 10.02
N ALA A 95 -13.02 -9.07 10.34
CA ALA A 95 -13.22 -7.99 11.31
C ALA A 95 -13.92 -6.74 10.71
N GLY A 96 -14.28 -6.75 9.44
CA GLY A 96 -14.92 -5.62 8.75
C GLY A 96 -13.98 -4.44 8.44
N ILE A 97 -12.67 -4.68 8.46
CA ILE A 97 -11.66 -3.67 8.14
C ILE A 97 -11.35 -3.73 6.65
N THR A 98 -11.20 -2.58 5.99
CA THR A 98 -10.81 -2.52 4.58
C THR A 98 -9.35 -2.93 4.38
N VAL A 99 -9.05 -3.53 3.23
CA VAL A 99 -7.72 -4.06 2.92
C VAL A 99 -6.96 -3.09 2.02
N CYS A 100 -5.74 -2.75 2.44
CA CYS A 100 -4.73 -2.12 1.61
C CYS A 100 -3.67 -3.19 1.30
N CYS A 101 -3.66 -3.72 0.08
CA CYS A 101 -2.79 -4.83 -0.30
C CYS A 101 -2.28 -4.66 -1.73
N GLY A 102 -0.98 -4.72 -1.91
CA GLY A 102 -0.31 -4.57 -3.19
C GLY A 102 1.06 -5.23 -3.20
N GLY A 103 1.97 -4.69 -4.01
CA GLY A 103 3.29 -5.28 -4.20
C GLY A 103 4.41 -4.28 -4.47
N ILE A 104 5.59 -4.84 -4.73
CA ILE A 104 6.82 -4.11 -4.98
C ILE A 104 7.39 -4.59 -6.32
N ILE A 105 7.75 -3.65 -7.18
CA ILE A 105 8.38 -3.91 -8.49
C ILE A 105 9.86 -3.59 -8.40
N GLY A 106 10.68 -4.39 -9.07
CA GLY A 106 12.13 -4.18 -9.17
C GLY A 106 12.94 -4.99 -8.18
N MET A 107 12.37 -6.04 -7.58
CA MET A 107 13.06 -6.99 -6.71
C MET A 107 13.74 -8.14 -7.46
N GLY A 108 13.67 -8.16 -8.80
CA GLY A 108 14.19 -9.22 -9.66
C GLY A 108 13.12 -10.19 -10.16
N GLU A 109 11.86 -9.87 -9.90
CA GLU A 109 10.69 -10.60 -10.37
C GLU A 109 10.54 -10.52 -11.89
N SER A 110 9.97 -11.55 -12.49
CA SER A 110 9.63 -11.65 -13.92
C SER A 110 8.30 -10.94 -14.25
N ASP A 111 7.94 -10.88 -15.54
CA ASP A 111 6.60 -10.43 -15.96
C ASP A 111 5.51 -11.40 -15.46
N GLU A 112 5.77 -12.71 -15.47
CA GLU A 112 4.88 -13.75 -14.94
C GLU A 112 4.62 -13.56 -13.45
N ASP A 113 5.65 -13.18 -12.68
CA ASP A 113 5.48 -12.90 -11.24
C ASP A 113 4.59 -11.67 -11.01
N ARG A 114 4.75 -10.61 -11.80
CA ARG A 114 3.87 -9.43 -11.74
C ARG A 114 2.43 -9.78 -12.11
N ILE A 115 2.23 -10.62 -13.12
CA ILE A 115 0.91 -11.16 -13.49
C ILE A 115 0.36 -12.00 -12.34
N GLY A 116 1.15 -12.88 -11.77
CA GLY A 116 0.75 -13.72 -10.63
C GLY A 116 0.30 -12.90 -9.42
N LEU A 117 1.04 -11.84 -9.07
CA LEU A 117 0.67 -10.90 -8.02
C LEU A 117 -0.69 -10.23 -8.31
N LEU A 118 -0.86 -9.66 -9.51
CA LEU A 118 -2.10 -8.97 -9.88
C LEU A 118 -3.29 -9.92 -9.96
N HIS A 119 -3.09 -11.14 -10.48
CA HIS A 119 -4.10 -12.18 -10.48
C HIS A 119 -4.55 -12.53 -9.06
N GLN A 120 -3.59 -12.76 -8.14
CA GLN A 120 -3.92 -13.05 -6.75
C GLN A 120 -4.72 -11.91 -6.10
N LEU A 121 -4.33 -10.65 -6.30
CA LEU A 121 -5.07 -9.50 -5.78
C LEU A 121 -6.48 -9.42 -6.36
N ALA A 122 -6.65 -9.69 -7.66
CA ALA A 122 -7.94 -9.67 -8.35
C ALA A 122 -8.83 -10.87 -8.01
N THR A 123 -8.30 -11.95 -7.44
CA THR A 123 -9.08 -13.11 -6.97
C THR A 123 -9.52 -12.99 -5.51
N LEU A 124 -9.09 -11.96 -4.79
CA LEU A 124 -9.63 -11.65 -3.46
C LEU A 124 -11.07 -11.12 -3.62
N ASP A 125 -11.99 -11.66 -2.83
CA ASP A 125 -13.40 -11.25 -2.83
C ASP A 125 -13.80 -10.70 -1.45
N PRO A 126 -14.14 -9.40 -1.37
CA PRO A 126 -14.00 -8.37 -2.39
C PRO A 126 -12.54 -8.04 -2.73
N HIS A 127 -12.32 -7.36 -3.88
CA HIS A 127 -11.00 -6.81 -4.20
C HIS A 127 -10.47 -5.91 -3.07
N PRO A 128 -9.14 -5.78 -2.89
CA PRO A 128 -8.61 -4.80 -1.95
C PRO A 128 -9.10 -3.40 -2.29
N GLU A 129 -9.55 -2.65 -1.30
CA GLU A 129 -10.02 -1.27 -1.49
C GLU A 129 -8.87 -0.34 -1.90
N SER A 130 -7.64 -0.69 -1.54
CA SER A 130 -6.44 0.05 -1.95
C SER A 130 -5.34 -0.92 -2.39
N VAL A 131 -4.78 -0.66 -3.57
CA VAL A 131 -3.72 -1.46 -4.19
C VAL A 131 -2.48 -0.59 -4.38
N PRO A 132 -1.56 -0.53 -3.40
CA PRO A 132 -0.30 0.19 -3.55
C PRO A 132 0.64 -0.58 -4.49
N ILE A 133 1.10 0.10 -5.54
CA ILE A 133 2.17 -0.35 -6.40
C ILE A 133 3.42 0.43 -6.02
N ASN A 134 4.39 -0.26 -5.45
CA ASN A 134 5.64 0.30 -5.00
C ASN A 134 6.76 -0.01 -6.00
N MET A 135 7.72 0.88 -6.13
CA MET A 135 9.03 0.56 -6.71
C MET A 135 10.03 0.31 -5.58
N LEU A 136 10.90 -0.66 -5.77
CA LEU A 136 11.99 -0.94 -4.84
C LEU A 136 12.83 0.32 -4.61
N VAL A 137 12.90 0.75 -3.37
CA VAL A 137 13.85 1.78 -2.94
C VAL A 137 15.12 1.07 -2.50
N ARG A 138 16.16 1.17 -3.31
CA ARG A 138 17.44 0.50 -3.08
C ARG A 138 18.17 1.16 -1.92
N VAL A 139 18.60 0.36 -0.97
CA VAL A 139 19.42 0.81 0.17
C VAL A 139 20.74 0.08 0.12
N THR A 140 21.83 0.81 -0.02
CA THR A 140 23.18 0.25 -0.05
C THR A 140 23.44 -0.62 1.18
N GLY A 141 24.06 -1.79 0.97
CA GLY A 141 24.35 -2.74 2.03
C GLY A 141 23.19 -3.69 2.38
N THR A 142 22.05 -3.58 1.68
CA THR A 142 20.97 -4.58 1.81
C THR A 142 21.02 -5.59 0.65
N PRO A 143 20.44 -6.80 0.81
CA PRO A 143 20.46 -7.82 -0.26
C PRO A 143 19.91 -7.35 -1.61
N LEU A 144 18.95 -6.43 -1.62
CA LEU A 144 18.35 -5.87 -2.83
C LEU A 144 18.95 -4.50 -3.22
N GLY A 145 19.98 -4.04 -2.51
CA GLY A 145 20.59 -2.71 -2.73
C GLY A 145 21.26 -2.55 -4.10
N GLU A 146 21.75 -3.65 -4.66
CA GLU A 146 22.47 -3.68 -5.94
C GLU A 146 21.58 -4.06 -7.15
N MET A 147 20.27 -4.22 -6.93
CA MET A 147 19.34 -4.51 -8.02
C MET A 147 19.32 -3.38 -9.06
N ALA A 148 19.16 -3.73 -10.33
CA ALA A 148 18.94 -2.71 -11.36
C ALA A 148 17.67 -1.91 -11.10
N PRO A 149 17.62 -0.61 -11.43
CA PRO A 149 16.37 0.15 -11.36
C PRO A 149 15.28 -0.51 -12.20
N ALA A 150 14.06 -0.59 -11.66
CA ALA A 150 12.93 -1.02 -12.47
C ALA A 150 12.67 -0.02 -13.61
N ASP A 151 12.34 -0.51 -14.80
CA ASP A 151 11.91 0.33 -15.90
C ASP A 151 10.58 1.02 -15.53
N PRO A 152 10.47 2.35 -15.63
CA PRO A 152 9.24 3.07 -15.38
C PRO A 152 8.04 2.59 -16.21
N LEU A 153 8.27 2.11 -17.45
CA LEU A 153 7.19 1.53 -18.28
C LEU A 153 6.63 0.24 -17.67
N THR A 154 7.45 -0.54 -16.99
CA THR A 154 6.96 -1.72 -16.23
C THR A 154 5.99 -1.30 -15.13
N LEU A 155 6.30 -0.21 -14.40
CA LEU A 155 5.39 0.35 -13.40
C LEU A 155 4.07 0.80 -14.03
N VAL A 156 4.14 1.57 -15.14
CA VAL A 156 2.95 2.07 -15.86
C VAL A 156 2.06 0.89 -16.31
N ARG A 157 2.65 -0.14 -16.92
CA ARG A 157 1.90 -1.35 -17.34
C ARG A 157 1.26 -2.07 -16.16
N THR A 158 1.97 -2.21 -15.05
CA THR A 158 1.43 -2.84 -13.83
C THR A 158 0.25 -2.05 -13.27
N ILE A 159 0.33 -0.73 -13.23
CA ILE A 159 -0.76 0.16 -12.80
C ILE A 159 -1.97 0.03 -13.74
N ALA A 160 -1.75 0.07 -15.06
CA ALA A 160 -2.81 -0.08 -16.05
C ALA A 160 -3.55 -1.43 -15.89
N THR A 161 -2.79 -2.51 -15.75
CA THR A 161 -3.34 -3.85 -15.54
C THR A 161 -4.10 -3.94 -14.22
N ALA A 162 -3.55 -3.40 -13.12
CA ALA A 162 -4.24 -3.34 -11.84
C ALA A 162 -5.57 -2.58 -11.92
N ARG A 163 -5.60 -1.45 -12.63
CA ARG A 163 -6.82 -0.66 -12.86
C ARG A 163 -7.89 -1.44 -13.63
N LEU A 164 -7.48 -2.17 -14.68
CA LEU A 164 -8.42 -2.96 -15.48
C LEU A 164 -8.99 -4.14 -14.69
N LEU A 165 -8.17 -4.83 -13.91
CA LEU A 165 -8.59 -5.99 -13.13
C LEU A 165 -9.40 -5.61 -11.88
N MET A 166 -9.09 -4.47 -11.26
CA MET A 166 -9.70 -4.01 -10.01
C MET A 166 -10.23 -2.57 -10.17
N PRO A 167 -11.29 -2.38 -10.98
CA PRO A 167 -11.73 -1.04 -11.39
C PRO A 167 -12.24 -0.16 -10.23
N ALA A 168 -12.75 -0.75 -9.16
CA ALA A 168 -13.23 -0.02 -7.98
C ALA A 168 -12.12 0.28 -6.95
N SER A 169 -10.95 -0.34 -7.07
CA SER A 169 -9.86 -0.17 -6.11
C SER A 169 -9.16 1.18 -6.28
N MET A 170 -8.65 1.72 -5.17
CA MET A 170 -7.71 2.84 -5.20
C MET A 170 -6.33 2.33 -5.60
N VAL A 171 -5.97 2.40 -6.88
CA VAL A 171 -4.63 2.04 -7.35
C VAL A 171 -3.68 3.16 -6.96
N ARG A 172 -2.77 2.84 -6.03
CA ARG A 172 -1.90 3.84 -5.42
C ARG A 172 -0.50 3.82 -6.01
N LEU A 173 -0.09 4.95 -6.57
CA LEU A 173 1.32 5.19 -6.87
C LEU A 173 2.04 5.49 -5.55
N SER A 174 2.89 4.54 -5.10
CA SER A 174 3.35 4.47 -3.72
C SER A 174 4.87 4.72 -3.60
N ALA A 175 5.62 3.91 -2.85
CA ALA A 175 7.05 4.12 -2.65
C ALA A 175 7.85 4.12 -3.97
N GLY A 176 8.98 4.82 -3.98
CA GLY A 176 9.85 4.94 -5.15
C GLY A 176 9.50 6.09 -6.11
N ARG A 177 8.45 6.87 -5.85
CA ARG A 177 8.00 7.98 -6.71
C ARG A 177 9.09 9.01 -7.02
N ARG A 178 10.00 9.29 -6.09
CA ARG A 178 11.09 10.26 -6.29
C ARG A 178 12.11 9.86 -7.35
N SER A 179 12.16 8.58 -7.70
CA SER A 179 13.04 8.10 -8.78
C SER A 179 12.40 8.20 -10.17
N LEU A 180 11.13 8.55 -10.27
CA LEU A 180 10.42 8.74 -11.53
C LEU A 180 10.71 10.13 -12.09
N THR A 181 10.81 10.22 -13.42
CA THR A 181 10.70 11.50 -14.10
C THR A 181 9.26 12.01 -14.01
N ARG A 182 9.08 13.29 -14.24
CA ARG A 182 7.73 13.91 -14.22
C ARG A 182 6.79 13.25 -15.24
N GLU A 183 7.32 12.93 -16.43
CA GLU A 183 6.57 12.29 -17.51
C GLU A 183 6.17 10.85 -17.12
N ALA A 184 7.08 10.08 -16.49
CA ALA A 184 6.76 8.74 -16.01
C ALA A 184 5.69 8.77 -14.91
N ALA A 185 5.77 9.73 -14.00
CA ALA A 185 4.72 9.94 -12.98
C ALA A 185 3.37 10.30 -13.62
N ALA A 186 3.37 11.22 -14.62
CA ALA A 186 2.18 11.57 -15.39
C ALA A 186 1.56 10.34 -16.07
N MET A 187 2.38 9.50 -16.73
CA MET A 187 1.92 8.25 -17.35
C MET A 187 1.27 7.31 -16.34
N CYS A 188 1.79 7.20 -15.12
CA CYS A 188 1.17 6.39 -14.07
C CYS A 188 -0.26 6.85 -13.74
N PHE A 189 -0.50 8.17 -13.63
CA PHE A 189 -1.85 8.70 -13.40
C PHE A 189 -2.77 8.48 -14.60
N LEU A 190 -2.29 8.71 -15.81
CA LEU A 190 -3.06 8.45 -17.04
C LEU A 190 -3.37 6.96 -17.23
N ALA A 191 -2.49 6.07 -16.77
CA ALA A 191 -2.68 4.63 -16.79
C ALA A 191 -3.67 4.13 -15.71
N GLY A 192 -4.10 5.00 -14.78
CA GLY A 192 -5.15 4.67 -13.81
C GLY A 192 -4.76 4.71 -12.34
N ALA A 193 -3.54 5.17 -11.99
CA ALA A 193 -3.26 5.52 -10.62
C ALA A 193 -4.19 6.67 -10.18
N ASN A 194 -4.83 6.54 -9.01
CA ASN A 194 -5.77 7.55 -8.51
C ASN A 194 -5.59 7.83 -7.02
N SER A 195 -4.48 7.42 -6.44
CA SER A 195 -4.16 7.63 -5.02
C SER A 195 -2.65 7.79 -4.84
N ILE A 196 -2.25 8.63 -3.90
CA ILE A 196 -0.85 8.80 -3.46
C ILE A 196 -0.78 8.91 -1.95
N PHE A 197 0.41 8.74 -1.40
CA PHE A 197 0.71 9.20 -0.05
C PHE A 197 1.13 10.68 -0.08
N VAL A 198 0.58 11.47 0.82
CA VAL A 198 0.99 12.86 1.08
C VAL A 198 1.73 12.93 2.41
N GLY A 199 2.56 13.96 2.59
CA GLY A 199 3.41 14.14 3.77
C GLY A 199 4.89 14.00 3.43
N GLU A 200 5.78 14.43 4.32
CA GLU A 200 7.21 14.51 4.07
C GLU A 200 7.85 13.13 3.81
N LYS A 201 7.34 12.09 4.46
CA LYS A 201 7.91 10.73 4.37
C LYS A 201 6.81 9.68 4.31
N LEU A 202 7.07 8.63 3.54
CA LEU A 202 6.38 7.34 3.62
C LEU A 202 7.30 6.38 4.38
N LEU A 203 6.97 6.09 5.65
CA LEU A 203 7.85 5.38 6.59
C LEU A 203 9.22 6.08 6.72
N THR A 204 10.27 5.49 6.16
CA THR A 204 11.65 6.03 6.19
C THR A 204 12.04 6.74 4.90
N THR A 205 11.24 6.64 3.84
CA THR A 205 11.57 7.15 2.51
C THR A 205 10.93 8.51 2.29
N PRO A 206 11.68 9.54 1.87
CA PRO A 206 11.11 10.84 1.52
C PRO A 206 10.10 10.73 0.36
N ASN A 207 9.00 11.47 0.46
CA ASN A 207 8.05 11.67 -0.65
C ASN A 207 8.48 12.85 -1.53
N PRO A 208 7.93 12.98 -2.76
CA PRO A 208 7.93 14.24 -3.50
C PRO A 208 7.32 15.35 -2.65
N GLU A 209 7.75 16.58 -2.89
CA GLU A 209 7.14 17.74 -2.23
C GLU A 209 5.71 17.94 -2.73
N ARG A 210 4.84 18.41 -1.84
CA ARG A 210 3.43 18.65 -2.16
C ARG A 210 3.24 19.56 -3.37
N ASP A 211 4.03 20.60 -3.48
CA ASP A 211 3.98 21.55 -4.60
C ASP A 211 4.30 20.91 -5.94
N GLU A 212 5.12 19.87 -5.96
CA GLU A 212 5.43 19.09 -7.17
C GLU A 212 4.21 18.27 -7.60
N ASP A 213 3.54 17.60 -6.67
CA ASP A 213 2.31 16.86 -6.93
C ASP A 213 1.19 17.79 -7.37
N ASP A 214 0.98 18.92 -6.69
CA ASP A 214 -0.05 19.90 -7.03
C ASP A 214 0.17 20.52 -8.42
N ARG A 215 1.42 20.76 -8.81
CA ARG A 215 1.77 21.20 -10.18
C ARG A 215 1.46 20.11 -11.20
N LEU A 216 1.89 18.88 -10.95
CA LEU A 216 1.63 17.76 -11.84
C LEU A 216 0.13 17.56 -12.05
N PHE A 217 -0.66 17.55 -10.98
CA PHE A 217 -2.12 17.38 -11.07
C PHE A 217 -2.78 18.49 -11.87
N ARG A 218 -2.41 19.76 -11.64
CA ARG A 218 -2.93 20.89 -12.44
C ARG A 218 -2.64 20.73 -13.94
N ASP A 219 -1.41 20.35 -14.28
CA ASP A 219 -0.98 20.19 -15.68
C ASP A 219 -1.68 19.00 -16.36
N LEU A 220 -2.05 17.98 -15.60
CA LEU A 220 -2.84 16.83 -16.07
C LEU A 220 -4.36 17.08 -16.04
N GLY A 221 -4.84 18.21 -15.51
CA GLY A 221 -6.26 18.49 -15.32
C GLY A 221 -6.90 17.63 -14.23
N LEU A 222 -6.11 17.02 -13.35
CA LEU A 222 -6.56 16.19 -12.24
C LEU A 222 -6.88 17.06 -11.01
N ARG A 223 -7.82 16.58 -10.19
CA ARG A 223 -8.19 17.22 -8.92
C ARG A 223 -8.20 16.18 -7.81
N ALA A 224 -7.71 16.59 -6.63
CA ALA A 224 -7.89 15.80 -5.44
C ALA A 224 -9.38 15.73 -5.07
N ILE A 225 -9.85 14.54 -4.68
CA ILE A 225 -11.21 14.35 -4.20
C ILE A 225 -11.29 14.93 -2.78
N PRO A 226 -12.28 15.79 -2.47
CA PRO A 226 -12.48 16.25 -1.11
C PRO A 226 -12.72 15.11 -0.11
N ASN A 227 -12.29 15.31 1.14
CA ASN A 227 -12.51 14.32 2.19
C ASN A 227 -13.99 13.94 2.31
N GLY A 228 -14.27 12.65 2.43
CA GLY A 228 -15.63 12.12 2.57
C GLY A 228 -16.38 11.86 1.27
N GLN A 229 -15.76 12.07 0.10
CA GLN A 229 -16.32 11.69 -1.20
C GLN A 229 -15.60 10.45 -1.73
N THR A 230 -16.38 9.50 -2.26
CA THR A 230 -15.85 8.37 -3.03
C THR A 230 -15.71 8.76 -4.51
N PRO A 231 -14.70 8.22 -5.23
CA PRO A 231 -14.66 8.38 -6.68
C PRO A 231 -15.95 7.82 -7.30
N SER A 232 -16.57 8.60 -8.13
CA SER A 232 -17.70 8.18 -8.97
C SER A 232 -17.22 7.32 -10.12
#